data_aee1d931f1b7f9755aed9b2cf6c31ce8
#
_entry.id   aee1d931f1b7f9755aed9b2cf6c31ce8
#
_cell.length_a   1.000
_cell.length_b   1.000
_cell.length_c   1.000
_cell.angle_alpha   90.00
_cell.angle_beta   90.00
_cell.angle_gamma   90.00
#
_symmetry.space_group_name_H-M   'P 1'
#
loop_
_entity.id
_entity.type
_entity.pdbx_description
1 polymer ?
#
loop_
_entity_poly.entity_id
_entity_poly.type
_entity_poly.pdbx_seq_one_letter_code
_entity_poly.pdbx_strand_id
1 'polypeptide(L)'
;DISRAFLDTNGAPKYQDVHVQAGESYAPAWEGSTLEERMTSLVTDQNICSNKGLGERFDSTIGAATVLMPFGGKRQLTPSQAMVAKFPVDGETTTASAMAWGFNPYLSEKNQFKGAYLAVVESVARLVATGFTRESAYLSLQEYFERLRDIPERWGKPTASVLGALMAQVDLGIGAIGGKDSMSGSFEEGDTEIHVPPTLISFAVSTGSIDRVVSPEFKRAGSRIISIAPAFYDMDSLVPEADGMNAAFSLVETLIGEGKVSAAATLGYGCAAEALFKMSVGNGTGVKLSDEVEADDLFSLAYGSFIVELADDAEIPANTDLVTVSELGCTTEAYEFAACGEVINMAKLQEAWEGGIESVFPYRGKGEKVEQVSWSEKLPLVCGESFAKPRVVIPVFPGTNCEYDTAHAFKRAGAEPEVLVINNLTPAAVAESTDALVKAINNSQIVMLPGGFSG
;
A
#
# COMPACT_ATOMS: atom_id res chain seq x y z
N ASP A 1 12.37 36.12 18.27
CA ASP A 1 11.62 35.86 17.04
C ASP A 1 12.60 35.84 15.85
N ILE A 2 12.48 34.83 15.03
CA ILE A 2 13.21 34.67 13.77
C ILE A 2 12.18 34.77 12.66
N SER A 3 12.42 35.65 11.65
CA SER A 3 11.48 35.82 10.55
C SER A 3 11.47 34.59 9.65
N ARG A 4 10.34 34.30 9.05
CA ARG A 4 10.20 33.24 8.06
C ARG A 4 11.14 33.43 6.87
N ALA A 5 11.27 34.67 6.41
CA ALA A 5 12.19 35.04 5.32
C ALA A 5 13.64 34.68 5.64
N PHE A 6 14.06 34.83 6.91
CA PHE A 6 15.40 34.44 7.34
C PHE A 6 15.57 32.91 7.31
N LEU A 7 14.57 32.16 7.80
CA LEU A 7 14.60 30.70 7.80
C LEU A 7 14.66 30.14 6.38
N ASP A 8 13.87 30.72 5.47
CA ASP A 8 13.76 30.22 4.09
C ASP A 8 14.99 30.57 3.23
N THR A 9 15.74 31.61 3.56
CA THR A 9 16.84 32.13 2.73
C THR A 9 18.20 32.21 3.44
N ASN A 10 18.31 31.75 4.68
CA ASN A 10 19.48 31.98 5.54
C ASN A 10 19.89 33.48 5.62
N GLY A 11 18.89 34.37 5.54
CA GLY A 11 19.08 35.81 5.59
C GLY A 11 19.51 36.49 4.28
N ALA A 12 19.65 35.75 3.18
CA ALA A 12 19.99 36.29 1.87
C ALA A 12 18.90 35.92 0.83
N PRO A 13 18.41 36.85 0.03
CA PRO A 13 17.52 36.54 -1.08
C PRO A 13 18.18 35.56 -2.03
N LYS A 14 17.41 34.53 -2.43
CA LYS A 14 17.83 33.54 -3.42
C LYS A 14 16.85 33.62 -4.60
N TYR A 15 17.37 33.70 -5.79
CA TYR A 15 16.62 33.73 -7.02
C TYR A 15 17.08 32.57 -7.88
N GLN A 16 16.13 31.90 -8.49
CA GLN A 16 16.39 30.82 -9.43
C GLN A 16 15.45 30.95 -10.62
N ASP A 17 16.01 30.97 -11.81
CA ASP A 17 15.23 30.87 -13.04
C ASP A 17 14.72 29.43 -13.16
N VAL A 18 13.44 29.31 -13.51
CA VAL A 18 12.77 28.01 -13.67
C VAL A 18 12.14 27.94 -15.05
N HIS A 19 12.47 26.89 -15.79
CA HIS A 19 11.90 26.66 -17.11
C HIS A 19 11.17 25.31 -17.16
N VAL A 20 9.84 25.34 -17.01
CA VAL A 20 8.99 24.16 -17.14
C VAL A 20 8.84 23.81 -18.61
N GLN A 21 9.27 22.64 -18.99
CA GLN A 21 9.09 22.11 -20.35
C GLN A 21 7.67 21.58 -20.55
N ALA A 22 7.16 21.69 -21.79
CA ALA A 22 5.91 21.04 -22.15
C ALA A 22 6.07 19.52 -22.02
N GLY A 23 5.15 18.90 -21.30
CA GLY A 23 5.16 17.45 -21.15
C GLY A 23 4.77 16.71 -22.42
N GLU A 24 5.30 15.52 -22.60
CA GLU A 24 4.92 14.63 -23.70
C GLU A 24 3.66 13.84 -23.36
N SER A 25 2.94 13.39 -24.38
CA SER A 25 1.85 12.43 -24.20
C SER A 25 2.42 11.05 -23.85
N TYR A 26 1.70 10.29 -23.04
CA TYR A 26 2.03 8.93 -22.66
C TYR A 26 0.80 8.05 -22.73
N ALA A 27 0.93 6.90 -23.35
CA ALA A 27 -0.02 5.81 -23.28
C ALA A 27 0.79 4.51 -23.09
N PRO A 28 0.37 3.60 -22.19
CA PRO A 28 1.02 2.31 -22.09
C PRO A 28 0.84 1.52 -23.38
N ALA A 29 1.89 0.85 -23.83
CA ALA A 29 1.85 -0.01 -24.99
C ALA A 29 2.12 -1.45 -24.56
N TRP A 30 1.06 -2.25 -24.54
CA TRP A 30 1.14 -3.69 -24.27
C TRP A 30 1.19 -4.41 -25.62
N GLU A 31 2.34 -5.02 -25.92
CA GLU A 31 2.61 -5.67 -27.20
C GLU A 31 1.80 -6.96 -27.35
N GLY A 32 1.29 -7.20 -28.55
CA GLY A 32 0.59 -8.41 -28.93
C GLY A 32 -0.52 -8.16 -29.94
N SER A 33 -0.80 -9.17 -30.75
CA SER A 33 -1.89 -9.21 -31.74
C SER A 33 -3.16 -9.87 -31.21
N THR A 34 -3.03 -10.62 -30.12
CA THR A 34 -4.13 -11.31 -29.41
C THR A 34 -4.25 -10.76 -27.98
N LEU A 35 -5.39 -11.01 -27.36
CA LEU A 35 -5.60 -10.65 -25.95
C LEU A 35 -4.60 -11.38 -25.05
N GLU A 36 -4.33 -12.68 -25.28
CA GLU A 36 -3.35 -13.45 -24.51
C GLU A 36 -1.95 -12.86 -24.60
N GLU A 37 -1.50 -12.44 -25.77
CA GLU A 37 -0.19 -11.79 -25.95
C GLU A 37 -0.12 -10.46 -25.21
N ARG A 38 -1.12 -9.59 -25.34
CA ARG A 38 -1.19 -8.30 -24.63
C ARG A 38 -1.21 -8.49 -23.10
N MET A 39 -2.02 -9.43 -22.59
CA MET A 39 -2.06 -9.78 -21.17
C MET A 39 -0.71 -10.33 -20.68
N THR A 40 -0.03 -11.14 -21.48
CA THR A 40 1.30 -11.67 -21.13
C THR A 40 2.34 -10.55 -21.06
N SER A 41 2.33 -9.63 -22.05
CA SER A 41 3.18 -8.43 -22.05
C SER A 41 2.95 -7.59 -20.79
N LEU A 42 1.67 -7.37 -20.42
CA LEU A 42 1.28 -6.62 -19.23
C LEU A 42 1.77 -7.29 -17.94
N VAL A 43 1.48 -8.56 -17.71
CA VAL A 43 1.80 -9.21 -16.43
C VAL A 43 3.30 -9.44 -16.21
N THR A 44 4.10 -9.42 -17.29
CA THR A 44 5.57 -9.54 -17.21
C THR A 44 6.30 -8.20 -17.08
N ASP A 45 5.59 -7.06 -17.21
CA ASP A 45 6.18 -5.75 -16.95
C ASP A 45 6.70 -5.67 -15.51
N GLN A 46 7.88 -5.06 -15.32
CA GLN A 46 8.55 -4.99 -14.01
C GLN A 46 7.75 -4.21 -12.95
N ASN A 47 6.91 -3.26 -13.35
CA ASN A 47 6.04 -2.50 -12.43
C ASN A 47 4.73 -3.22 -12.11
N ILE A 48 4.40 -4.28 -12.85
CA ILE A 48 3.16 -5.06 -12.68
C ILE A 48 3.41 -6.44 -12.11
N CYS A 49 4.52 -7.10 -12.50
CA CYS A 49 4.84 -8.46 -12.06
C CYS A 49 4.84 -8.59 -10.53
N SER A 50 4.79 -9.83 -10.05
CA SER A 50 4.71 -10.10 -8.62
C SER A 50 5.96 -9.62 -7.89
N ASN A 51 5.75 -8.72 -6.93
CA ASN A 51 6.78 -8.27 -6.00
C ASN A 51 6.73 -9.03 -4.65
N LYS A 52 6.05 -10.18 -4.61
CA LYS A 52 5.83 -10.95 -3.38
C LYS A 52 7.14 -11.35 -2.72
N GLY A 53 8.11 -11.83 -3.47
CA GLY A 53 9.42 -12.19 -2.95
C GLY A 53 10.20 -11.03 -2.30
N LEU A 54 9.96 -9.80 -2.76
CA LEU A 54 10.49 -8.60 -2.10
C LEU A 54 9.68 -8.25 -0.85
N GLY A 55 8.34 -8.28 -0.95
CA GLY A 55 7.43 -7.94 0.15
C GLY A 55 7.58 -8.86 1.36
N GLU A 56 7.77 -10.16 1.14
CA GLU A 56 7.94 -11.16 2.22
C GLU A 56 9.28 -11.07 2.98
N ARG A 57 10.20 -10.21 2.56
CA ARG A 57 11.43 -9.89 3.32
C ARG A 57 11.16 -8.96 4.49
N PHE A 58 9.99 -8.34 4.55
CA PHE A 58 9.57 -7.44 5.61
C PHE A 58 8.52 -8.12 6.48
N ASP A 59 8.59 -7.86 7.79
CA ASP A 59 7.60 -8.37 8.73
C ASP A 59 6.32 -7.52 8.66
N SER A 60 5.25 -8.10 8.12
CA SER A 60 3.95 -7.45 7.96
C SER A 60 3.01 -7.66 9.15
N THR A 61 3.43 -8.40 10.17
CA THR A 61 2.60 -8.77 11.34
C THR A 61 3.07 -8.16 12.65
N ILE A 62 4.06 -7.29 12.62
CA ILE A 62 4.61 -6.61 13.81
C ILE A 62 3.48 -5.94 14.60
N GLY A 63 3.46 -6.19 15.91
CA GLY A 63 2.47 -5.65 16.83
C GLY A 63 1.09 -6.31 16.74
N ALA A 64 0.88 -7.31 15.88
CA ALA A 64 -0.37 -8.06 15.70
C ALA A 64 -1.60 -7.17 15.41
N ALA A 65 -1.38 -5.99 14.84
CA ALA A 65 -2.43 -5.01 14.54
C ALA A 65 -2.83 -4.99 13.04
N THR A 66 -2.17 -5.79 12.20
CA THR A 66 -2.40 -5.84 10.75
C THR A 66 -3.80 -6.36 10.44
N VAL A 67 -4.57 -5.59 9.65
CA VAL A 67 -5.91 -5.92 9.17
C VAL A 67 -5.84 -6.51 7.76
N LEU A 68 -5.08 -5.88 6.87
CA LEU A 68 -4.80 -6.40 5.53
C LEU A 68 -3.33 -6.81 5.43
N MET A 69 -3.11 -8.07 5.08
CA MET A 69 -1.79 -8.56 4.71
C MET A 69 -1.37 -7.97 3.36
N PRO A 70 -0.06 -7.87 3.06
CA PRO A 70 0.42 -7.34 1.79
C PRO A 70 -0.14 -8.06 0.56
N PHE A 71 -0.45 -9.35 0.70
CA PHE A 71 -1.05 -10.20 -0.32
C PHE A 71 -2.28 -10.93 0.24
N GLY A 72 -3.43 -10.69 -0.38
CA GLY A 72 -4.73 -11.22 0.04
C GLY A 72 -5.17 -12.48 -0.70
N GLY A 73 -6.31 -13.00 -0.26
CA GLY A 73 -6.93 -14.22 -0.77
C GLY A 73 -6.36 -15.50 -0.16
N LYS A 74 -7.00 -16.63 -0.44
CA LYS A 74 -6.60 -17.96 0.05
C LYS A 74 -5.19 -18.37 -0.41
N ARG A 75 -4.77 -17.89 -1.59
CA ARG A 75 -3.45 -18.13 -2.17
C ARG A 75 -2.42 -17.09 -1.73
N GLN A 76 -2.84 -16.01 -1.06
CA GLN A 76 -2.01 -14.87 -0.68
C GLN A 76 -1.22 -14.29 -1.87
N LEU A 77 -1.93 -14.02 -2.97
CA LEU A 77 -1.33 -13.53 -4.22
C LEU A 77 -1.81 -12.15 -4.64
N THR A 78 -3.06 -11.77 -4.33
CA THR A 78 -3.56 -10.43 -4.71
C THR A 78 -2.89 -9.35 -3.88
N PRO A 79 -2.11 -8.43 -4.47
CA PRO A 79 -1.52 -7.32 -3.73
C PRO A 79 -2.61 -6.43 -3.15
N SER A 80 -2.53 -6.13 -1.84
CA SER A 80 -3.42 -5.17 -1.19
C SER A 80 -3.16 -3.76 -1.72
N GLN A 81 -4.21 -2.98 -1.93
CA GLN A 81 -4.06 -1.62 -2.45
C GLN A 81 -3.69 -0.59 -1.36
N ALA A 82 -3.97 -0.91 -0.10
CA ALA A 82 -3.53 -0.12 1.04
C ALA A 82 -3.07 -1.02 2.18
N MET A 83 -2.11 -0.56 2.96
CA MET A 83 -1.82 -1.09 4.27
C MET A 83 -2.94 -0.66 5.22
N VAL A 84 -3.47 -1.58 6.02
CA VAL A 84 -4.43 -1.28 7.08
C VAL A 84 -3.99 -1.95 8.37
N ALA A 85 -3.87 -1.15 9.43
CA ALA A 85 -3.53 -1.64 10.76
C ALA A 85 -4.37 -0.94 11.84
N LYS A 86 -4.79 -1.69 12.86
CA LYS A 86 -5.43 -1.13 14.05
C LYS A 86 -4.47 -0.23 14.82
N PHE A 87 -5.00 0.79 15.48
CA PHE A 87 -4.18 1.58 16.41
C PHE A 87 -3.75 0.74 17.61
N PRO A 88 -2.50 0.89 18.05
CA PRO A 88 -2.02 0.24 19.27
C PRO A 88 -2.64 0.93 20.49
N VAL A 89 -3.58 0.26 21.15
CA VAL A 89 -4.25 0.73 22.38
C VAL A 89 -4.21 -0.36 23.44
N ASP A 90 -4.42 0.03 24.70
CA ASP A 90 -4.66 -0.94 25.76
C ASP A 90 -6.09 -1.49 25.61
N GLY A 91 -6.22 -2.75 25.18
CA GLY A 91 -7.50 -3.41 24.91
C GLY A 91 -7.80 -3.56 23.42
N GLU A 92 -9.07 -3.61 23.06
CA GLU A 92 -9.54 -3.80 21.69
C GLU A 92 -10.04 -2.48 21.07
N THR A 93 -9.81 -2.32 19.77
CA THR A 93 -10.32 -1.19 18.98
C THR A 93 -10.74 -1.63 17.59
N THR A 94 -11.73 -0.96 17.03
CA THR A 94 -12.09 -1.02 15.61
C THR A 94 -11.45 0.10 14.82
N THR A 95 -10.81 1.07 15.47
CA THR A 95 -10.15 2.18 14.80
C THR A 95 -8.84 1.72 14.18
N ALA A 96 -8.67 2.02 12.91
CA ALA A 96 -7.49 1.69 12.13
C ALA A 96 -6.98 2.89 11.35
N SER A 97 -5.71 2.84 10.99
CA SER A 97 -5.12 3.68 9.95
C SER A 97 -4.95 2.89 8.67
N ALA A 98 -5.07 3.59 7.55
CA ALA A 98 -4.71 3.07 6.24
C ALA A 98 -3.68 3.98 5.58
N MET A 99 -2.79 3.38 4.78
CA MET A 99 -1.85 4.11 3.94
C MET A 99 -1.77 3.44 2.58
N ALA A 100 -1.93 4.25 1.53
CA ALA A 100 -1.78 3.85 0.14
C ALA A 100 -0.77 4.74 -0.56
N TRP A 101 -0.31 4.33 -1.73
CA TRP A 101 0.63 5.09 -2.55
C TRP A 101 0.17 5.14 -4.00
N GLY A 102 0.65 6.13 -4.74
CA GLY A 102 0.44 6.25 -6.18
C GLY A 102 1.70 6.75 -6.86
N PHE A 103 2.01 6.16 -8.02
CA PHE A 103 3.15 6.53 -8.83
C PHE A 103 3.15 5.79 -10.17
N ASN A 104 3.35 6.52 -11.25
CA ASN A 104 3.60 5.96 -12.58
C ASN A 104 4.94 6.49 -13.09
N PRO A 105 6.02 5.66 -13.10
CA PRO A 105 7.35 6.11 -13.45
C PRO A 105 7.46 6.62 -14.88
N TYR A 106 6.81 5.96 -15.83
CA TYR A 106 6.88 6.31 -17.25
C TYR A 106 6.16 7.61 -17.56
N LEU A 107 4.97 7.79 -16.96
CA LEU A 107 4.24 9.05 -17.09
C LEU A 107 4.98 10.21 -16.43
N SER A 108 5.55 9.98 -15.23
CA SER A 108 6.33 11.00 -14.52
C SER A 108 7.58 11.43 -15.26
N GLU A 109 8.21 10.52 -16.00
CA GLU A 109 9.35 10.83 -16.86
C GLU A 109 8.93 11.70 -18.06
N LYS A 110 7.80 11.41 -18.70
CA LYS A 110 7.28 12.11 -19.88
C LYS A 110 6.59 13.44 -19.55
N ASN A 111 5.88 13.48 -18.44
CA ASN A 111 5.10 14.65 -18.02
C ASN A 111 5.02 14.72 -16.49
N GLN A 112 5.90 15.52 -15.89
CA GLN A 112 6.03 15.61 -14.43
C GLN A 112 4.75 16.14 -13.77
N PHE A 113 4.07 17.09 -14.41
CA PHE A 113 2.81 17.65 -13.90
C PHE A 113 1.71 16.59 -13.82
N LYS A 114 1.46 15.89 -14.95
CA LYS A 114 0.43 14.84 -15.01
C LYS A 114 0.79 13.64 -14.13
N GLY A 115 2.06 13.22 -14.14
CA GLY A 115 2.56 12.13 -13.31
C GLY A 115 2.31 12.38 -11.83
N ALA A 116 2.59 13.57 -11.34
CA ALA A 116 2.36 13.95 -9.96
C ALA A 116 0.87 14.12 -9.62
N TYR A 117 0.08 14.73 -10.52
CA TYR A 117 -1.37 14.82 -10.35
C TYR A 117 -2.00 13.43 -10.20
N LEU A 118 -1.71 12.52 -11.13
CA LEU A 118 -2.28 11.18 -11.14
C LEU A 118 -1.72 10.28 -10.04
N ALA A 119 -0.50 10.52 -9.55
CA ALA A 119 0.02 9.86 -8.35
C ALA A 119 -0.82 10.20 -7.11
N VAL A 120 -1.24 11.46 -6.94
CA VAL A 120 -2.16 11.86 -5.86
C VAL A 120 -3.52 11.20 -6.03
N VAL A 121 -4.11 11.28 -7.23
CA VAL A 121 -5.41 10.63 -7.53
C VAL A 121 -5.37 9.13 -7.21
N GLU A 122 -4.35 8.42 -7.66
CA GLU A 122 -4.21 6.97 -7.44
C GLU A 122 -4.09 6.63 -5.94
N SER A 123 -3.25 7.35 -5.18
CA SER A 123 -3.07 7.09 -3.75
C SER A 123 -4.37 7.25 -2.96
N VAL A 124 -5.17 8.28 -3.28
CA VAL A 124 -6.48 8.51 -2.64
C VAL A 124 -7.52 7.49 -3.10
N ALA A 125 -7.57 7.17 -4.40
CA ALA A 125 -8.49 6.16 -4.92
C ALA A 125 -8.25 4.77 -4.29
N ARG A 126 -6.99 4.41 -4.03
CA ARG A 126 -6.65 3.16 -3.31
C ARG A 126 -7.17 3.14 -1.88
N LEU A 127 -7.14 4.27 -1.15
CA LEU A 127 -7.78 4.38 0.17
C LEU A 127 -9.29 4.18 0.07
N VAL A 128 -9.93 4.83 -0.90
CA VAL A 128 -11.39 4.72 -1.14
C VAL A 128 -11.77 3.28 -1.47
N ALA A 129 -11.05 2.62 -2.38
CA ALA A 129 -11.26 1.20 -2.73
C ALA A 129 -11.12 0.26 -1.51
N THR A 130 -10.33 0.66 -0.51
CA THR A 130 -10.11 -0.11 0.72
C THR A 130 -11.14 0.19 1.82
N GLY A 131 -12.04 1.16 1.62
CA GLY A 131 -13.13 1.49 2.56
C GLY A 131 -12.86 2.69 3.45
N PHE A 132 -11.85 3.50 3.14
CA PHE A 132 -11.58 4.77 3.82
C PHE A 132 -12.13 5.94 3.02
N THR A 133 -12.44 7.04 3.71
CA THR A 133 -13.03 8.20 3.04
C THR A 133 -11.98 9.18 2.54
N ARG A 134 -12.21 9.75 1.35
CA ARG A 134 -11.37 10.79 0.76
C ARG A 134 -11.21 12.00 1.69
N GLU A 135 -12.32 12.46 2.29
CA GLU A 135 -12.32 13.68 3.12
C GLU A 135 -11.43 13.59 4.35
N SER A 136 -11.15 12.37 4.85
CA SER A 136 -10.24 12.14 5.98
C SER A 136 -8.80 11.86 5.55
N ALA A 137 -8.48 11.92 4.26
CA ALA A 137 -7.15 11.66 3.74
C ALA A 137 -6.23 12.89 3.88
N TYR A 138 -5.00 12.60 4.27
CA TYR A 138 -3.87 13.53 4.22
C TYR A 138 -2.76 12.93 3.38
N LEU A 139 -1.96 13.80 2.76
CA LEU A 139 -0.87 13.35 1.88
C LEU A 139 0.50 13.56 2.51
N SER A 140 1.42 12.67 2.16
CA SER A 140 2.85 12.83 2.36
C SER A 140 3.54 12.55 1.03
N LEU A 141 4.30 13.52 0.53
CA LEU A 141 4.92 13.44 -0.79
C LEU A 141 6.40 13.09 -0.69
N GLN A 142 6.87 12.18 -1.55
CA GLN A 142 8.28 11.82 -1.66
C GLN A 142 8.78 12.18 -3.04
N GLU A 143 9.82 13.01 -3.11
CA GLU A 143 10.38 13.48 -4.36
C GLU A 143 11.85 13.12 -4.51
N TYR A 144 12.23 12.73 -5.75
CA TYR A 144 13.60 12.44 -6.13
C TYR A 144 13.88 13.01 -7.51
N PHE A 145 14.88 13.89 -7.58
CA PHE A 145 15.33 14.53 -8.81
C PHE A 145 16.85 14.55 -8.90
N GLU A 146 17.34 14.73 -10.11
CA GLU A 146 18.76 15.00 -10.39
C GLU A 146 19.28 16.24 -9.64
N ARG A 147 20.58 16.41 -9.60
CA ARG A 147 21.18 17.66 -9.10
C ARG A 147 20.77 18.82 -9.97
N LEU A 148 20.06 19.78 -9.39
CA LEU A 148 19.45 20.90 -10.14
C LEU A 148 20.48 21.91 -10.62
N ARG A 149 21.52 22.19 -9.80
CA ARG A 149 22.53 23.22 -10.11
C ARG A 149 21.88 24.54 -10.52
N ASP A 150 22.55 25.36 -11.35
CA ASP A 150 22.01 26.60 -11.92
C ASP A 150 21.44 26.34 -13.32
N ILE A 151 20.65 25.26 -13.50
CA ILE A 151 20.09 24.85 -14.78
C ILE A 151 18.56 24.98 -14.71
N PRO A 152 17.96 26.00 -15.35
CA PRO A 152 16.52 26.31 -15.25
C PRO A 152 15.60 25.15 -15.63
N GLU A 153 15.99 24.34 -16.62
CA GLU A 153 15.22 23.18 -17.09
C GLU A 153 15.19 22.06 -16.05
N ARG A 154 16.26 21.87 -15.28
CA ARG A 154 16.29 20.90 -14.18
C ARG A 154 15.38 21.33 -13.04
N TRP A 155 15.33 22.63 -12.73
CA TRP A 155 14.39 23.22 -11.76
C TRP A 155 12.93 23.13 -12.23
N GLY A 156 12.71 23.10 -13.54
CA GLY A 156 11.39 22.94 -14.15
C GLY A 156 10.71 21.64 -13.76
N LYS A 157 11.46 20.54 -13.61
CA LYS A 157 10.92 19.21 -13.31
C LYS A 157 10.24 19.12 -11.92
N PRO A 158 10.92 19.43 -10.80
CA PRO A 158 10.26 19.45 -9.48
C PRO A 158 9.15 20.49 -9.41
N THR A 159 9.33 21.67 -10.06
CA THR A 159 8.28 22.69 -10.09
C THR A 159 7.01 22.17 -10.76
N ALA A 160 7.12 21.51 -11.91
CA ALA A 160 5.96 20.91 -12.58
C ALA A 160 5.30 19.81 -11.73
N SER A 161 6.11 18.97 -11.07
CA SER A 161 5.58 17.92 -10.17
C SER A 161 4.81 18.51 -9.00
N VAL A 162 5.38 19.50 -8.31
CA VAL A 162 4.70 20.16 -7.18
C VAL A 162 3.40 20.83 -7.62
N LEU A 163 3.40 21.49 -8.79
CA LEU A 163 2.18 22.12 -9.32
C LEU A 163 1.11 21.07 -9.66
N GLY A 164 1.49 19.93 -10.24
CA GLY A 164 0.56 18.82 -10.50
C GLY A 164 -0.04 18.26 -9.22
N ALA A 165 0.81 18.01 -8.22
CA ALA A 165 0.34 17.53 -6.91
C ALA A 165 -0.54 18.58 -6.19
N LEU A 166 -0.24 19.86 -6.32
CA LEU A 166 -1.05 20.96 -5.78
C LEU A 166 -2.44 20.98 -6.43
N MET A 167 -2.51 20.91 -7.76
CA MET A 167 -3.80 20.89 -8.47
C MET A 167 -4.67 19.71 -8.05
N ALA A 168 -4.10 18.52 -7.95
CA ALA A 168 -4.84 17.34 -7.47
C ALA A 168 -5.36 17.54 -6.04
N GLN A 169 -4.59 18.19 -5.15
CA GLN A 169 -5.06 18.51 -3.79
C GLN A 169 -6.23 19.49 -3.79
N VAL A 170 -6.19 20.49 -4.67
CA VAL A 170 -7.29 21.47 -4.83
C VAL A 170 -8.54 20.76 -5.33
N ASP A 171 -8.42 19.94 -6.37
CA ASP A 171 -9.54 19.23 -6.99
C ASP A 171 -10.17 18.17 -6.06
N LEU A 172 -9.36 17.51 -5.24
CA LEU A 172 -9.82 16.54 -4.23
C LEU A 172 -10.28 17.19 -2.92
N GLY A 173 -9.95 18.47 -2.67
CA GLY A 173 -10.25 19.17 -1.42
C GLY A 173 -9.49 18.61 -0.20
N ILE A 174 -8.27 18.10 -0.39
CA ILE A 174 -7.41 17.54 0.67
C ILE A 174 -6.07 18.24 0.69
N GLY A 175 -5.22 17.95 1.69
CA GLY A 175 -3.93 18.62 1.85
C GLY A 175 -2.78 17.68 2.19
N ALA A 176 -1.57 18.06 1.72
CA ALA A 176 -0.34 17.45 2.18
C ALA A 176 0.06 17.98 3.55
N ILE A 177 0.43 17.07 4.46
CA ILE A 177 0.90 17.40 5.82
C ILE A 177 2.41 17.38 5.93
N GLY A 178 3.10 16.88 4.91
CA GLY A 178 4.55 16.80 4.88
C GLY A 178 5.06 15.99 3.71
N GLY A 179 6.32 15.66 3.79
CA GLY A 179 7.00 14.88 2.77
C GLY A 179 8.51 15.03 2.91
N LYS A 180 9.21 14.55 1.89
CA LYS A 180 10.66 14.65 1.79
C LYS A 180 11.07 14.77 0.33
N ASP A 181 11.93 15.71 0.03
CA ASP A 181 12.53 15.88 -1.29
C ASP A 181 14.03 15.55 -1.27
N SER A 182 14.56 15.17 -2.43
CA SER A 182 15.97 14.95 -2.65
C SER A 182 16.34 15.38 -4.07
N MET A 183 17.21 16.38 -4.16
CA MET A 183 17.74 16.91 -5.43
C MET A 183 19.21 16.49 -5.61
N SER A 184 19.54 15.26 -5.20
CA SER A 184 20.91 14.74 -5.25
C SER A 184 21.04 13.46 -6.08
N GLY A 185 20.01 13.11 -6.85
CA GLY A 185 19.93 11.88 -7.64
C GLY A 185 20.79 11.91 -8.92
N SER A 186 22.06 12.29 -8.82
CA SER A 186 23.01 12.25 -9.93
C SER A 186 24.28 11.54 -9.52
N PHE A 187 24.74 10.66 -10.38
CA PHE A 187 26.06 10.03 -10.32
C PHE A 187 26.88 10.51 -11.49
N GLU A 188 28.10 10.99 -11.22
CA GLU A 188 29.02 11.53 -12.23
C GLU A 188 30.42 10.98 -11.94
N GLU A 189 30.98 10.21 -12.86
CA GLU A 189 32.35 9.66 -12.77
C GLU A 189 32.97 9.55 -14.17
N GLY A 190 34.00 10.32 -14.43
CA GLY A 190 34.61 10.41 -15.76
C GLY A 190 33.62 10.90 -16.82
N ASP A 191 33.41 10.08 -17.86
CA ASP A 191 32.45 10.36 -18.94
C ASP A 191 31.05 9.79 -18.65
N THR A 192 30.84 9.18 -17.48
CA THR A 192 29.55 8.57 -17.11
C THR A 192 28.74 9.54 -16.27
N GLU A 193 27.56 9.91 -16.75
CA GLU A 193 26.57 10.70 -16.04
C GLU A 193 25.26 9.93 -16.00
N ILE A 194 24.72 9.66 -14.80
CA ILE A 194 23.45 8.97 -14.58
C ILE A 194 22.59 9.85 -13.69
N HIS A 195 21.36 10.11 -14.12
CA HIS A 195 20.37 10.87 -13.36
C HIS A 195 19.20 9.99 -12.96
N VAL A 196 18.69 10.17 -11.73
CA VAL A 196 17.41 9.58 -11.34
C VAL A 196 16.31 10.17 -12.22
N PRO A 197 15.40 9.36 -12.77
CA PRO A 197 14.22 9.89 -13.46
C PRO A 197 13.37 10.75 -12.51
N PRO A 198 12.66 11.77 -13.04
CA PRO A 198 11.75 12.59 -12.25
C PRO A 198 10.75 11.72 -11.49
N THR A 199 10.72 11.86 -10.16
CA THR A 199 9.93 11.01 -9.30
C THR A 199 9.19 11.84 -8.26
N LEU A 200 7.85 11.76 -8.25
CA LEU A 200 7.01 12.18 -7.16
C LEU A 200 6.07 11.04 -6.82
N ILE A 201 6.22 10.48 -5.63
CA ILE A 201 5.35 9.44 -5.08
C ILE A 201 4.41 10.11 -4.09
N SER A 202 3.10 9.89 -4.24
CA SER A 202 2.10 10.31 -3.27
C SER A 202 1.80 9.15 -2.31
N PHE A 203 1.87 9.43 -1.01
CA PHE A 203 1.33 8.58 0.03
C PHE A 203 0.09 9.25 0.60
N ALA A 204 -1.05 8.56 0.57
CA ALA A 204 -2.28 9.00 1.20
C ALA A 204 -2.50 8.22 2.49
N VAL A 205 -2.79 8.91 3.58
CA VAL A 205 -3.03 8.34 4.91
C VAL A 205 -4.41 8.76 5.39
N SER A 206 -5.17 7.81 5.93
CA SER A 206 -6.50 8.07 6.48
C SER A 206 -6.74 7.23 7.74
N THR A 207 -7.77 7.58 8.50
CA THR A 207 -8.23 6.81 9.66
C THR A 207 -9.69 6.43 9.49
N GLY A 208 -10.07 5.27 10.02
CA GLY A 208 -11.44 4.76 9.88
C GLY A 208 -11.71 3.55 10.76
N SER A 209 -12.82 2.85 10.49
CA SER A 209 -13.17 1.60 11.17
C SER A 209 -12.82 0.39 10.32
N ILE A 210 -12.31 -0.66 10.96
CA ILE A 210 -12.07 -1.96 10.31
C ILE A 210 -13.35 -2.61 9.77
N ASP A 211 -14.52 -2.20 10.27
CA ASP A 211 -15.81 -2.74 9.84
C ASP A 211 -16.15 -2.37 8.37
N ARG A 212 -15.45 -1.37 7.83
CA ARG A 212 -15.63 -0.90 6.45
C ARG A 212 -14.54 -1.38 5.50
N VAL A 213 -13.55 -2.13 6.01
CA VAL A 213 -12.39 -2.53 5.21
C VAL A 213 -12.79 -3.57 4.16
N VAL A 214 -12.45 -3.28 2.91
CA VAL A 214 -12.63 -4.14 1.75
C VAL A 214 -11.26 -4.50 1.18
N SER A 215 -11.05 -5.76 0.86
CA SER A 215 -9.83 -6.22 0.20
C SER A 215 -10.07 -6.47 -1.30
N PRO A 216 -9.03 -6.35 -2.15
CA PRO A 216 -9.23 -6.30 -3.60
C PRO A 216 -9.50 -7.64 -4.27
N GLU A 217 -9.17 -8.79 -3.68
CA GLU A 217 -9.38 -10.09 -4.33
C GLU A 217 -10.86 -10.43 -4.49
N PHE A 218 -11.26 -10.96 -5.64
CA PHE A 218 -12.61 -11.48 -5.89
C PHE A 218 -12.95 -12.58 -4.86
N LYS A 219 -14.15 -12.50 -4.28
CA LYS A 219 -14.52 -13.37 -3.14
C LYS A 219 -15.11 -14.71 -3.56
N ARG A 220 -15.85 -14.76 -4.66
CA ARG A 220 -16.58 -15.95 -5.09
C ARG A 220 -16.89 -15.91 -6.59
N ALA A 221 -17.26 -17.03 -7.15
CA ALA A 221 -17.77 -17.15 -8.50
C ALA A 221 -19.25 -16.72 -8.58
N GLY A 222 -19.65 -16.21 -9.75
CA GLY A 222 -21.00 -15.77 -10.05
C GLY A 222 -21.34 -14.35 -9.61
N SER A 223 -20.41 -13.60 -9.03
CA SER A 223 -20.60 -12.21 -8.65
C SER A 223 -20.53 -11.29 -9.86
N ARG A 224 -21.35 -10.24 -9.88
CA ARG A 224 -21.27 -9.20 -10.91
C ARG A 224 -20.06 -8.31 -10.69
N ILE A 225 -19.41 -7.96 -11.79
CA ILE A 225 -18.28 -7.04 -11.86
C ILE A 225 -18.73 -5.78 -12.57
N ILE A 226 -18.57 -4.63 -11.93
CA ILE A 226 -18.85 -3.33 -12.53
C ILE A 226 -17.60 -2.45 -12.54
N SER A 227 -17.55 -1.50 -13.49
CA SER A 227 -16.67 -0.34 -13.41
C SER A 227 -17.45 0.89 -12.94
N ILE A 228 -16.78 1.74 -12.15
CA ILE A 228 -17.26 3.05 -11.74
C ILE A 228 -16.21 4.05 -12.15
N ALA A 229 -16.53 4.98 -13.03
CA ALA A 229 -15.60 5.92 -13.62
C ALA A 229 -16.15 7.35 -13.61
N PRO A 230 -15.30 8.39 -13.52
CA PRO A 230 -15.68 9.75 -13.91
C PRO A 230 -16.28 9.75 -15.32
N ALA A 231 -17.35 10.51 -15.56
CA ALA A 231 -18.01 10.55 -16.87
C ALA A 231 -17.14 11.22 -17.95
N PHE A 232 -16.24 12.10 -17.53
CA PHE A 232 -15.40 12.88 -18.44
C PHE A 232 -13.94 12.86 -17.98
N TYR A 233 -13.07 12.71 -19.01
CA TYR A 233 -11.64 12.91 -18.93
C TYR A 233 -11.25 13.97 -19.93
N ASP A 234 -10.30 14.81 -19.58
CA ASP A 234 -9.62 15.60 -20.59
C ASP A 234 -8.81 14.65 -21.48
N MET A 235 -9.27 14.46 -22.71
CA MET A 235 -8.71 13.49 -23.66
C MET A 235 -7.23 13.72 -23.97
N ASP A 236 -6.77 14.97 -23.89
CA ASP A 236 -5.36 15.31 -24.12
C ASP A 236 -4.50 15.08 -22.87
N SER A 237 -5.11 15.14 -21.70
CA SER A 237 -4.38 15.09 -20.42
C SER A 237 -4.49 13.79 -19.68
N LEU A 238 -5.47 12.92 -19.96
CA LEU A 238 -5.81 11.74 -19.17
C LEU A 238 -6.22 12.05 -17.72
N VAL A 239 -6.43 13.32 -17.40
CA VAL A 239 -6.84 13.78 -16.09
C VAL A 239 -8.37 13.70 -15.99
N PRO A 240 -8.93 13.03 -14.97
CA PRO A 240 -10.36 13.04 -14.77
C PRO A 240 -10.85 14.43 -14.40
N GLU A 241 -12.05 14.78 -14.85
CA GLU A 241 -12.70 16.01 -14.41
C GLU A 241 -12.99 15.94 -12.91
N ALA A 242 -12.70 17.03 -12.17
CA ALA A 242 -12.69 17.04 -10.72
C ALA A 242 -14.02 16.65 -10.08
N ASP A 243 -15.14 17.20 -10.57
CA ASP A 243 -16.48 16.91 -10.03
C ASP A 243 -16.87 15.45 -10.29
N GLY A 244 -16.56 14.92 -11.48
CA GLY A 244 -16.79 13.53 -11.83
C GLY A 244 -15.94 12.56 -11.01
N MET A 245 -14.67 12.89 -10.80
CA MET A 245 -13.76 12.11 -9.95
C MET A 245 -14.26 12.06 -8.50
N ASN A 246 -14.60 13.21 -7.92
CA ASN A 246 -15.14 13.27 -6.56
C ASN A 246 -16.47 12.54 -6.41
N ALA A 247 -17.34 12.61 -7.42
CA ALA A 247 -18.61 11.88 -7.44
C ALA A 247 -18.40 10.36 -7.51
N ALA A 248 -17.43 9.89 -8.35
CA ALA A 248 -17.09 8.47 -8.43
C ALA A 248 -16.54 7.94 -7.09
N PHE A 249 -15.65 8.70 -6.42
CA PHE A 249 -15.13 8.35 -5.10
C PHE A 249 -16.25 8.25 -4.07
N SER A 250 -17.13 9.26 -4.01
CA SER A 250 -18.27 9.29 -3.09
C SER A 250 -19.27 8.15 -3.33
N LEU A 251 -19.47 7.73 -4.59
CA LEU A 251 -20.32 6.58 -4.90
C LEU A 251 -19.69 5.28 -4.35
N VAL A 252 -18.39 5.05 -4.56
CA VAL A 252 -17.70 3.86 -4.02
C VAL A 252 -17.73 3.85 -2.50
N GLU A 253 -17.44 4.99 -1.84
CA GLU A 253 -17.53 5.15 -0.38
C GLU A 253 -18.93 4.80 0.16
N THR A 254 -19.97 5.23 -0.55
CA THR A 254 -21.37 4.95 -0.21
C THR A 254 -21.67 3.47 -0.33
N LEU A 255 -21.33 2.85 -1.46
CA LEU A 255 -21.58 1.42 -1.69
C LEU A 255 -20.86 0.53 -0.67
N ILE A 256 -19.61 0.87 -0.33
CA ILE A 256 -18.86 0.16 0.73
C ILE A 256 -19.53 0.37 2.09
N GLY A 257 -19.95 1.62 2.42
CA GLY A 257 -20.62 1.93 3.66
C GLY A 257 -21.96 1.21 3.84
N GLU A 258 -22.65 0.91 2.75
CA GLU A 258 -23.91 0.17 2.71
C GLU A 258 -23.72 -1.36 2.63
N GLY A 259 -22.47 -1.85 2.60
CA GLY A 259 -22.16 -3.28 2.50
C GLY A 259 -22.46 -3.89 1.12
N LYS A 260 -22.55 -3.07 0.07
CA LYS A 260 -22.86 -3.50 -1.30
C LYS A 260 -21.65 -3.93 -2.12
N VAL A 261 -20.45 -3.82 -1.57
CA VAL A 261 -19.17 -4.14 -2.21
C VAL A 261 -18.51 -5.32 -1.53
N SER A 262 -18.21 -6.37 -2.28
CA SER A 262 -17.45 -7.53 -1.80
C SER A 262 -15.94 -7.35 -2.00
N ALA A 263 -15.54 -6.79 -3.15
CA ALA A 263 -14.15 -6.45 -3.46
C ALA A 263 -14.09 -5.18 -4.31
N ALA A 264 -13.03 -4.39 -4.15
CA ALA A 264 -12.80 -3.21 -4.97
C ALA A 264 -11.31 -3.00 -5.24
N ALA A 265 -11.00 -2.50 -6.43
CA ALA A 265 -9.68 -2.05 -6.83
C ALA A 265 -9.78 -0.79 -7.68
N THR A 266 -8.83 0.15 -7.55
CA THR A 266 -8.72 1.28 -8.45
C THR A 266 -7.78 0.98 -9.60
N LEU A 267 -7.97 1.67 -10.72
CA LEU A 267 -7.13 1.55 -11.90
C LEU A 267 -5.89 2.44 -11.78
N GLY A 268 -4.77 1.94 -12.26
CA GLY A 268 -3.49 2.61 -12.30
C GLY A 268 -2.76 2.34 -13.61
N TYR A 269 -1.44 2.18 -13.52
CA TYR A 269 -0.55 2.00 -14.66
C TYR A 269 -0.96 0.86 -15.61
N GLY A 270 -1.36 -0.29 -15.09
CA GLY A 270 -1.75 -1.48 -15.88
C GLY A 270 -3.22 -1.52 -16.26
N CYS A 271 -3.94 -0.44 -16.09
CA CYS A 271 -5.34 -0.27 -16.53
C CYS A 271 -6.32 -1.29 -15.91
N ALA A 272 -7.46 -1.51 -16.55
CA ALA A 272 -8.46 -2.49 -16.10
C ALA A 272 -7.95 -3.93 -16.18
N ALA A 273 -7.11 -4.25 -17.17
CA ALA A 273 -6.51 -5.56 -17.34
C ALA A 273 -5.67 -5.99 -16.14
N GLU A 274 -4.83 -5.10 -15.58
CA GLU A 274 -4.07 -5.34 -14.36
C GLU A 274 -4.99 -5.57 -13.16
N ALA A 275 -5.98 -4.70 -12.96
CA ALA A 275 -6.90 -4.79 -11.83
C ALA A 275 -7.66 -6.11 -11.83
N LEU A 276 -8.30 -6.47 -12.95
CA LEU A 276 -9.05 -7.72 -13.10
C LEU A 276 -8.16 -8.96 -12.89
N PHE A 277 -6.94 -8.96 -13.45
CA PHE A 277 -5.97 -10.03 -13.24
C PHE A 277 -5.59 -10.18 -11.77
N LYS A 278 -5.15 -9.07 -11.13
CA LYS A 278 -4.72 -9.09 -9.73
C LYS A 278 -5.86 -9.43 -8.76
N MET A 279 -7.09 -8.99 -9.03
CA MET A 279 -8.26 -9.36 -8.25
C MET A 279 -8.58 -10.86 -8.34
N SER A 280 -8.22 -11.51 -9.43
CA SER A 280 -8.47 -12.94 -9.69
C SER A 280 -7.51 -13.88 -8.97
N VAL A 281 -6.21 -13.53 -8.89
CA VAL A 281 -5.15 -14.48 -8.48
C VAL A 281 -5.24 -14.93 -7.02
N GLY A 282 -5.70 -14.08 -6.11
CA GLY A 282 -5.72 -14.33 -4.66
C GLY A 282 -6.60 -15.50 -4.24
N ASN A 283 -7.76 -15.63 -4.85
CA ASN A 283 -8.68 -16.76 -4.60
C ASN A 283 -8.73 -17.77 -5.76
N GLY A 284 -8.05 -17.48 -6.87
CA GLY A 284 -8.09 -18.32 -8.07
C GLY A 284 -9.44 -18.29 -8.75
N THR A 285 -10.09 -17.15 -8.75
CA THR A 285 -11.39 -16.91 -9.37
C THR A 285 -11.17 -16.41 -10.79
N GLY A 286 -11.86 -16.98 -11.77
CA GLY A 286 -11.80 -16.46 -13.15
C GLY A 286 -12.76 -15.30 -13.36
N VAL A 287 -12.68 -14.71 -14.54
CA VAL A 287 -13.59 -13.65 -15.00
C VAL A 287 -14.13 -13.98 -16.39
N LYS A 288 -15.39 -13.62 -16.61
CA LYS A 288 -16.02 -13.62 -17.93
C LYS A 288 -16.61 -12.24 -18.15
N LEU A 289 -16.00 -11.49 -19.07
CA LEU A 289 -16.47 -10.17 -19.43
C LEU A 289 -17.59 -10.24 -20.48
N SER A 290 -18.38 -9.18 -20.52
CA SER A 290 -19.43 -8.96 -21.52
C SER A 290 -18.81 -8.81 -22.91
N ASP A 291 -19.56 -9.21 -23.94
CA ASP A 291 -19.17 -9.02 -25.34
C ASP A 291 -19.13 -7.53 -25.76
N GLU A 292 -19.65 -6.64 -24.90
CA GLU A 292 -19.58 -5.18 -25.09
C GLU A 292 -18.24 -4.56 -24.68
N VAL A 293 -17.41 -5.30 -23.93
CA VAL A 293 -16.08 -4.83 -23.49
C VAL A 293 -15.09 -5.05 -24.62
N GLU A 294 -14.52 -3.98 -25.12
CA GLU A 294 -13.49 -4.05 -26.15
C GLU A 294 -12.08 -4.17 -25.55
N ALA A 295 -11.14 -4.69 -26.34
CA ALA A 295 -9.76 -4.88 -25.87
C ALA A 295 -9.10 -3.55 -25.45
N ASP A 296 -9.39 -2.47 -26.17
CA ASP A 296 -8.81 -1.15 -25.85
C ASP A 296 -9.34 -0.59 -24.53
N ASP A 297 -10.55 -0.93 -24.11
CA ASP A 297 -11.08 -0.54 -22.78
C ASP A 297 -10.27 -1.16 -21.65
N LEU A 298 -9.75 -2.38 -21.86
CA LEU A 298 -8.96 -3.09 -20.86
C LEU A 298 -7.57 -2.51 -20.66
N PHE A 299 -7.01 -1.88 -21.70
CA PHE A 299 -5.62 -1.40 -21.72
C PHE A 299 -5.48 0.12 -21.80
N SER A 300 -6.56 0.85 -21.61
CA SER A 300 -6.54 2.33 -21.56
C SER A 300 -6.42 2.84 -20.13
N LEU A 301 -5.62 3.91 -19.96
CA LEU A 301 -5.50 4.58 -18.66
C LEU A 301 -6.84 5.22 -18.26
N ALA A 302 -7.28 4.95 -17.05
CA ALA A 302 -8.51 5.49 -16.48
C ALA A 302 -8.35 5.74 -14.97
N TYR A 303 -7.41 6.62 -14.61
CA TYR A 303 -7.19 6.99 -13.22
C TYR A 303 -8.45 7.60 -12.58
N GLY A 304 -8.67 7.32 -11.29
CA GLY A 304 -9.88 7.72 -10.58
C GLY A 304 -11.08 6.80 -10.81
N SER A 305 -10.90 5.72 -11.59
CA SER A 305 -11.92 4.69 -11.80
C SER A 305 -11.68 3.47 -10.92
N PHE A 306 -12.72 2.65 -10.77
CA PHE A 306 -12.72 1.47 -9.91
C PHE A 306 -13.32 0.27 -10.63
N ILE A 307 -12.78 -0.93 -10.32
CA ILE A 307 -13.42 -2.21 -10.55
C ILE A 307 -14.00 -2.69 -9.23
N VAL A 308 -15.27 -3.07 -9.24
CA VAL A 308 -16.02 -3.45 -8.04
C VAL A 308 -16.71 -4.79 -8.26
N GLU A 309 -16.51 -5.72 -7.32
CA GLU A 309 -17.34 -6.91 -7.16
C GLU A 309 -18.52 -6.57 -6.28
N LEU A 310 -19.74 -6.67 -6.81
CA LEU A 310 -20.95 -6.40 -6.05
C LEU A 310 -21.29 -7.53 -5.08
N ALA A 311 -21.85 -7.18 -3.92
CA ALA A 311 -22.50 -8.12 -3.02
C ALA A 311 -23.76 -8.72 -3.68
N ASP A 312 -24.27 -9.87 -3.16
CA ASP A 312 -25.33 -10.67 -3.80
C ASP A 312 -26.59 -9.87 -4.13
N ASP A 313 -27.05 -9.08 -3.19
CA ASP A 313 -28.31 -8.35 -3.28
C ASP A 313 -28.15 -6.90 -3.75
N ALA A 314 -26.92 -6.51 -4.14
CA ALA A 314 -26.65 -5.15 -4.55
C ALA A 314 -27.15 -4.90 -5.98
N GLU A 315 -27.88 -3.82 -6.18
CA GLU A 315 -28.25 -3.34 -7.51
C GLU A 315 -27.09 -2.56 -8.14
N ILE A 316 -27.00 -2.59 -9.47
CA ILE A 316 -26.05 -1.76 -10.21
C ILE A 316 -26.52 -0.31 -10.09
N PRO A 317 -25.67 0.62 -9.62
CA PRO A 317 -26.04 2.04 -9.58
C PRO A 317 -26.32 2.60 -10.98
N ALA A 318 -27.26 3.54 -11.06
CA ALA A 318 -27.52 4.22 -12.32
C ALA A 318 -26.41 5.21 -12.68
N ASN A 319 -26.20 5.41 -13.97
CA ASN A 319 -25.35 6.47 -14.50
C ASN A 319 -25.91 7.85 -14.10
N THR A 320 -24.99 8.79 -13.92
CA THR A 320 -25.30 10.21 -13.71
C THR A 320 -24.54 11.06 -14.73
N ASP A 321 -24.77 12.36 -14.74
CA ASP A 321 -24.00 13.28 -15.61
C ASP A 321 -22.51 13.33 -15.23
N LEU A 322 -22.15 12.90 -14.01
CA LEU A 322 -20.79 12.95 -13.46
C LEU A 322 -20.10 11.58 -13.39
N VAL A 323 -20.87 10.49 -13.34
CA VAL A 323 -20.33 9.14 -13.11
C VAL A 323 -20.92 8.16 -14.09
N THR A 324 -20.06 7.42 -14.78
CA THR A 324 -20.41 6.28 -15.62
C THR A 324 -20.23 4.99 -14.84
N VAL A 325 -21.27 4.17 -14.81
CA VAL A 325 -21.26 2.83 -14.23
C VAL A 325 -21.54 1.84 -15.36
N SER A 326 -20.65 0.88 -15.56
CA SER A 326 -20.78 -0.14 -16.60
C SER A 326 -20.66 -1.53 -15.99
N GLU A 327 -21.56 -2.44 -16.37
CA GLU A 327 -21.42 -3.85 -16.04
C GLU A 327 -20.39 -4.47 -16.97
N LEU A 328 -19.27 -4.94 -16.38
CA LEU A 328 -18.18 -5.55 -17.14
C LEU A 328 -18.39 -7.03 -17.38
N GLY A 329 -19.15 -7.72 -16.52
CA GLY A 329 -19.36 -9.15 -16.59
C GLY A 329 -19.47 -9.80 -15.21
N CYS A 330 -18.95 -11.01 -15.07
CA CYS A 330 -19.02 -11.75 -13.82
C CYS A 330 -17.76 -12.58 -13.53
N THR A 331 -17.59 -12.91 -12.25
CA THR A 331 -16.59 -13.87 -11.77
C THR A 331 -17.03 -15.32 -12.10
N THR A 332 -16.07 -16.24 -12.29
CA THR A 332 -16.32 -17.62 -12.64
C THR A 332 -15.52 -18.61 -11.78
N GLU A 333 -16.00 -19.88 -11.67
CA GLU A 333 -15.26 -20.94 -11.00
C GLU A 333 -14.05 -21.40 -11.83
N ALA A 334 -14.20 -21.41 -13.17
CA ALA A 334 -13.10 -21.71 -14.06
C ALA A 334 -12.04 -20.63 -13.95
N TYR A 335 -10.79 -21.01 -13.67
CA TYR A 335 -9.68 -20.07 -13.52
C TYR A 335 -9.18 -19.63 -14.89
N GLU A 336 -10.00 -18.82 -15.56
CA GLU A 336 -9.85 -18.35 -16.92
C GLU A 336 -10.17 -16.86 -17.00
N PHE A 337 -9.58 -16.16 -17.96
CA PHE A 337 -9.91 -14.79 -18.32
C PHE A 337 -10.58 -14.82 -19.68
N ALA A 338 -11.91 -14.69 -19.70
CA ALA A 338 -12.70 -14.72 -20.91
C ALA A 338 -13.15 -13.30 -21.29
N ALA A 339 -12.68 -12.76 -22.38
CA ALA A 339 -13.00 -11.44 -22.91
C ALA A 339 -12.72 -11.35 -24.40
N CYS A 340 -13.39 -10.45 -25.12
CA CYS A 340 -13.14 -10.12 -26.52
C CYS A 340 -13.14 -11.37 -27.44
N GLY A 341 -13.95 -12.38 -27.13
CA GLY A 341 -14.01 -13.63 -27.91
C GLY A 341 -12.87 -14.61 -27.66
N GLU A 342 -11.94 -14.30 -26.76
CA GLU A 342 -10.82 -15.17 -26.35
C GLU A 342 -11.01 -15.70 -24.91
N VAL A 343 -10.43 -16.88 -24.66
CA VAL A 343 -10.38 -17.47 -23.32
C VAL A 343 -8.93 -17.79 -22.97
N ILE A 344 -8.41 -17.13 -21.95
CA ILE A 344 -7.02 -17.23 -21.54
C ILE A 344 -6.92 -18.05 -20.27
N ASN A 345 -5.95 -18.95 -20.21
CA ASN A 345 -5.66 -19.74 -19.02
C ASN A 345 -4.93 -18.86 -17.98
N MET A 346 -5.62 -18.53 -16.89
CA MET A 346 -5.08 -17.70 -15.80
C MET A 346 -3.87 -18.33 -15.09
N ALA A 347 -3.75 -19.65 -15.07
CA ALA A 347 -2.59 -20.28 -14.44
C ALA A 347 -1.29 -20.00 -15.22
N LYS A 348 -1.37 -19.88 -16.56
CA LYS A 348 -0.21 -19.49 -17.38
C LYS A 348 0.17 -18.01 -17.16
N LEU A 349 -0.82 -17.12 -17.11
CA LEU A 349 -0.59 -15.71 -16.83
C LEU A 349 -0.01 -15.52 -15.41
N GLN A 350 -0.54 -16.26 -14.44
CA GLN A 350 -0.02 -16.23 -13.07
C GLN A 350 1.44 -16.70 -13.01
N GLU A 351 1.80 -17.79 -13.67
CA GLU A 351 3.20 -18.27 -13.71
C GLU A 351 4.14 -17.24 -14.32
N ALA A 352 3.73 -16.58 -15.42
CA ALA A 352 4.49 -15.50 -16.04
C ALA A 352 4.64 -14.29 -15.09
N TRP A 353 3.55 -13.90 -14.42
CA TRP A 353 3.51 -12.80 -13.46
C TRP A 353 4.41 -13.05 -12.25
N GLU A 354 4.36 -14.25 -11.67
CA GLU A 354 5.19 -14.64 -10.54
C GLU A 354 6.67 -14.77 -10.92
N GLY A 355 6.96 -15.07 -12.19
CA GLY A 355 8.32 -15.26 -12.71
C GLY A 355 9.12 -13.98 -12.89
N GLY A 356 8.49 -12.79 -12.95
CA GLY A 356 9.13 -11.55 -13.36
C GLY A 356 10.40 -11.19 -12.60
N ILE A 357 10.39 -11.25 -11.28
CA ILE A 357 11.56 -10.96 -10.42
C ILE A 357 11.98 -12.14 -9.54
N GLU A 358 11.45 -13.33 -9.77
CA GLU A 358 11.73 -14.53 -8.98
C GLU A 358 13.21 -14.90 -8.93
N SER A 359 13.99 -14.59 -9.98
CA SER A 359 15.44 -14.84 -10.02
C SER A 359 16.24 -13.99 -9.02
N VAL A 360 15.70 -12.81 -8.64
CA VAL A 360 16.34 -11.86 -7.72
C VAL A 360 15.74 -11.93 -6.33
N PHE A 361 14.41 -12.04 -6.28
CA PHE A 361 13.63 -12.10 -5.03
C PHE A 361 12.74 -13.35 -5.02
N PRO A 362 13.34 -14.54 -4.88
CA PRO A 362 12.58 -15.79 -4.88
C PRO A 362 11.74 -15.91 -3.59
N TYR A 363 10.51 -16.41 -3.74
CA TYR A 363 9.65 -16.79 -2.61
C TYR A 363 9.06 -18.19 -2.78
N ARG A 364 9.10 -18.73 -4.01
CA ARG A 364 8.62 -20.08 -4.29
C ARG A 364 9.68 -21.10 -3.85
N GLY A 365 9.29 -21.97 -2.92
CA GLY A 365 10.18 -23.03 -2.43
C GLY A 365 10.48 -24.05 -3.52
N LYS A 366 11.75 -24.47 -3.61
CA LYS A 366 12.22 -25.54 -4.51
C LYS A 366 12.30 -26.91 -3.82
N GLY A 367 11.80 -27.00 -2.58
CA GLY A 367 11.87 -28.21 -1.80
C GLY A 367 10.82 -29.27 -2.20
N GLU A 368 11.04 -30.50 -1.76
CA GLU A 368 10.03 -31.57 -1.85
C GLU A 368 8.81 -31.17 -1.01
N LYS A 369 7.61 -31.61 -1.46
CA LYS A 369 6.40 -31.46 -0.65
C LYS A 369 6.58 -32.25 0.64
N VAL A 370 6.57 -31.56 1.77
CA VAL A 370 6.54 -32.21 3.08
C VAL A 370 5.11 -32.64 3.41
N GLU A 371 4.99 -33.75 4.13
CA GLU A 371 3.69 -34.19 4.63
C GLU A 371 3.14 -33.14 5.60
N GLN A 372 1.89 -32.76 5.41
CA GLN A 372 1.24 -31.80 6.28
C GLN A 372 0.97 -32.43 7.64
N VAL A 373 1.66 -31.96 8.66
CA VAL A 373 1.42 -32.35 10.05
C VAL A 373 0.44 -31.38 10.68
N SER A 374 -0.67 -31.88 11.18
CA SER A 374 -1.63 -31.10 11.96
C SER A 374 -1.68 -31.61 13.39
N TRP A 375 -1.69 -30.67 14.33
CA TRP A 375 -1.83 -30.96 15.76
C TRP A 375 -3.16 -30.38 16.25
N SER A 376 -4.07 -31.28 16.67
CA SER A 376 -5.40 -30.87 17.16
C SER A 376 -5.59 -31.06 18.68
N GLU A 377 -4.64 -31.70 19.36
CA GLU A 377 -4.74 -31.93 20.79
C GLU A 377 -4.34 -30.66 21.57
N LYS A 378 -5.21 -30.21 22.46
CA LYS A 378 -4.87 -29.23 23.48
C LYS A 378 -4.30 -29.94 24.69
N LEU A 379 -3.00 -29.79 24.92
CA LEU A 379 -2.41 -30.15 26.21
C LEU A 379 -2.75 -29.06 27.21
N PRO A 380 -3.59 -29.30 28.22
CA PRO A 380 -3.82 -28.33 29.27
C PRO A 380 -2.54 -28.20 30.12
N LEU A 381 -1.74 -27.17 29.82
CA LEU A 381 -0.65 -26.77 30.72
C LEU A 381 -1.31 -26.08 31.90
N VAL A 382 -1.52 -26.82 32.99
CA VAL A 382 -2.03 -26.27 34.25
C VAL A 382 -0.84 -26.10 35.17
N CYS A 383 -0.55 -24.85 35.58
CA CYS A 383 0.38 -24.56 36.63
C CYS A 383 -0.17 -25.11 37.95
N GLY A 384 0.64 -25.84 38.72
CA GLY A 384 0.23 -26.40 40.01
C GLY A 384 -0.10 -25.32 41.05
N GLU A 385 0.41 -24.11 40.88
CA GLU A 385 0.10 -22.93 41.69
C GLU A 385 -0.56 -21.87 40.82
N SER A 386 -1.60 -21.23 41.33
CA SER A 386 -2.27 -20.14 40.64
C SER A 386 -2.08 -18.82 41.39
N PHE A 387 -1.73 -17.80 40.65
CA PHE A 387 -1.58 -16.43 41.15
C PHE A 387 -2.62 -15.53 40.46
N ALA A 388 -3.31 -14.70 41.24
CA ALA A 388 -4.29 -13.78 40.65
C ALA A 388 -3.64 -12.79 39.71
N LYS A 389 -2.43 -12.33 40.05
CA LYS A 389 -1.56 -11.50 39.19
C LYS A 389 -0.11 -11.97 39.39
N PRO A 390 0.41 -12.80 38.47
CA PRO A 390 1.81 -13.21 38.55
C PRO A 390 2.73 -12.00 38.40
N ARG A 391 3.76 -11.91 39.21
CA ARG A 391 4.79 -10.87 39.16
C ARG A 391 5.89 -11.30 38.18
N VAL A 392 6.34 -10.33 37.37
CA VAL A 392 7.39 -10.53 36.39
C VAL A 392 8.50 -9.53 36.66
N VAL A 393 9.73 -9.99 36.88
CA VAL A 393 10.89 -9.11 36.94
C VAL A 393 11.56 -9.06 35.56
N ILE A 394 11.83 -7.82 35.11
CA ILE A 394 12.45 -7.52 33.81
C ILE A 394 13.73 -6.74 34.09
N PRO A 395 14.91 -7.39 34.26
CA PRO A 395 16.16 -6.69 34.46
C PRO A 395 16.61 -6.00 33.18
N VAL A 396 17.03 -4.75 33.31
CA VAL A 396 17.50 -3.90 32.19
C VAL A 396 19.00 -3.68 32.37
N PHE A 397 19.76 -4.25 31.46
CA PHE A 397 21.20 -4.10 31.35
C PHE A 397 21.58 -3.01 30.37
N PRO A 398 22.82 -2.48 30.37
CA PRO A 398 23.29 -1.60 29.32
C PRO A 398 23.10 -2.24 27.93
N GLY A 399 22.39 -1.54 27.02
CA GLY A 399 22.06 -2.04 25.68
C GLY A 399 20.72 -2.75 25.55
N THR A 400 20.02 -3.04 26.65
CA THR A 400 18.62 -3.51 26.61
C THR A 400 17.71 -2.41 26.05
N ASN A 401 16.76 -2.75 25.15
CA ASN A 401 15.83 -1.79 24.58
C ASN A 401 14.40 -2.32 24.33
N CYS A 402 14.09 -3.54 24.77
CA CYS A 402 12.76 -4.15 24.62
C CYS A 402 11.98 -4.23 25.94
N GLU A 403 12.42 -3.56 26.99
CA GLU A 403 11.85 -3.65 28.35
C GLU A 403 10.41 -3.12 28.40
N TYR A 404 10.11 -2.02 27.72
CA TYR A 404 8.78 -1.41 27.75
C TYR A 404 7.75 -2.26 27.00
N ASP A 405 8.10 -2.74 25.80
CA ASP A 405 7.22 -3.60 25.01
C ASP A 405 6.96 -4.92 25.71
N THR A 406 8.00 -5.47 26.34
CA THR A 406 7.92 -6.68 27.17
C THR A 406 7.01 -6.47 28.37
N ALA A 407 7.18 -5.37 29.10
CA ALA A 407 6.33 -5.04 30.24
C ALA A 407 4.85 -4.87 29.82
N HIS A 408 4.58 -4.20 28.69
CA HIS A 408 3.24 -4.07 28.12
C HIS A 408 2.62 -5.42 27.77
N ALA A 409 3.38 -6.33 27.17
CA ALA A 409 2.88 -7.67 26.81
C ALA A 409 2.45 -8.46 28.05
N PHE A 410 3.27 -8.44 29.11
CA PHE A 410 2.92 -9.09 30.38
C PHE A 410 1.72 -8.45 31.07
N LYS A 411 1.63 -7.11 31.06
CA LYS A 411 0.48 -6.40 31.61
C LYS A 411 -0.82 -6.75 30.88
N ARG A 412 -0.81 -6.83 29.54
CA ARG A 412 -1.95 -7.28 28.74
C ARG A 412 -2.37 -8.71 29.06
N ALA A 413 -1.41 -9.58 29.40
CA ALA A 413 -1.67 -10.95 29.83
C ALA A 413 -2.17 -11.06 31.27
N GLY A 414 -2.33 -9.94 31.99
CA GLY A 414 -2.82 -9.91 33.37
C GLY A 414 -1.75 -10.04 34.44
N ALA A 415 -0.48 -9.98 34.07
CA ALA A 415 0.64 -10.00 35.02
C ALA A 415 1.00 -8.60 35.54
N GLU A 416 1.87 -8.56 36.55
CA GLU A 416 2.38 -7.35 37.18
C GLU A 416 3.90 -7.24 36.95
N PRO A 417 4.31 -6.57 35.82
CA PRO A 417 5.73 -6.43 35.46
C PRO A 417 6.42 -5.35 36.29
N GLU A 418 7.65 -5.67 36.74
CA GLU A 418 8.60 -4.75 37.37
C GLU A 418 9.84 -4.63 36.49
N VAL A 419 10.10 -3.42 35.97
CA VAL A 419 11.32 -3.10 35.22
C VAL A 419 12.40 -2.66 36.17
N LEU A 420 13.49 -3.42 36.25
CA LEU A 420 14.60 -3.19 37.20
C LEU A 420 15.87 -2.82 36.42
N VAL A 421 16.28 -1.55 36.52
CA VAL A 421 17.52 -1.07 35.89
C VAL A 421 18.75 -1.52 36.67
N ILE A 422 19.69 -2.15 36.00
CA ILE A 422 20.99 -2.56 36.56
C ILE A 422 22.00 -1.43 36.36
N ASN A 423 22.37 -0.78 37.45
CA ASN A 423 23.35 0.29 37.44
C ASN A 423 24.78 -0.28 37.53
N ASN A 424 25.62 0.07 36.57
CA ASN A 424 26.98 -0.49 36.44
C ASN A 424 28.13 0.54 36.47
N LEU A 425 27.85 1.79 36.86
CA LEU A 425 28.84 2.87 36.85
C LEU A 425 29.90 2.73 37.92
N THR A 426 29.60 2.05 39.04
CA THR A 426 30.53 1.80 40.13
C THR A 426 30.40 0.38 40.69
N PRO A 427 31.45 -0.20 41.31
CA PRO A 427 31.36 -1.51 41.95
C PRO A 427 30.27 -1.58 43.03
N ALA A 428 30.02 -0.50 43.74
CA ALA A 428 28.94 -0.41 44.74
C ALA A 428 27.57 -0.47 44.08
N ALA A 429 27.36 0.28 42.99
CA ALA A 429 26.10 0.24 42.22
C ALA A 429 25.80 -1.14 41.61
N VAL A 430 26.84 -1.86 41.17
CA VAL A 430 26.68 -3.25 40.68
C VAL A 430 26.26 -4.16 41.85
N ALA A 431 26.87 -4.06 43.02
CA ALA A 431 26.51 -4.87 44.16
C ALA A 431 25.06 -4.60 44.62
N GLU A 432 24.68 -3.33 44.75
CA GLU A 432 23.30 -2.93 45.10
C GLU A 432 22.28 -3.42 44.09
N SER A 433 22.57 -3.28 42.77
CA SER A 433 21.67 -3.76 41.71
C SER A 433 21.56 -5.29 41.74
N THR A 434 22.65 -6.01 42.03
CA THR A 434 22.64 -7.46 42.16
C THR A 434 21.77 -7.91 43.32
N ASP A 435 21.90 -7.27 44.50
CA ASP A 435 21.09 -7.57 45.67
C ASP A 435 19.59 -7.27 45.39
N ALA A 436 19.30 -6.15 44.72
CA ALA A 436 17.95 -5.80 44.31
C ALA A 436 17.37 -6.83 43.34
N LEU A 437 18.15 -7.28 42.35
CA LEU A 437 17.75 -8.30 41.38
C LEU A 437 17.46 -9.64 42.07
N VAL A 438 18.33 -10.10 42.96
CA VAL A 438 18.12 -11.34 43.74
C VAL A 438 16.80 -11.26 44.53
N LYS A 439 16.55 -10.13 45.18
CA LYS A 439 15.31 -9.89 45.91
C LYS A 439 14.08 -9.90 44.99
N ALA A 440 14.16 -9.25 43.82
CA ALA A 440 13.10 -9.19 42.85
C ALA A 440 12.79 -10.59 42.28
N ILE A 441 13.81 -11.38 41.94
CA ILE A 441 13.67 -12.77 41.47
C ILE A 441 12.94 -13.61 42.49
N ASN A 442 13.35 -13.55 43.77
CA ASN A 442 12.72 -14.32 44.85
C ASN A 442 11.26 -13.93 45.12
N ASN A 443 10.84 -12.75 44.70
CA ASN A 443 9.48 -12.25 44.83
C ASN A 443 8.63 -12.37 43.57
N SER A 444 9.17 -12.92 42.48
CA SER A 444 8.51 -13.03 41.19
C SER A 444 8.24 -14.48 40.81
N GLN A 445 7.27 -14.71 39.97
CA GLN A 445 6.96 -16.01 39.40
C GLN A 445 7.60 -16.18 38.00
N ILE A 446 7.96 -15.05 37.35
CA ILE A 446 8.54 -15.02 36.04
C ILE A 446 9.77 -14.08 36.04
N VAL A 447 10.85 -14.55 35.44
CA VAL A 447 12.02 -13.73 35.10
C VAL A 447 12.09 -13.61 33.61
N MET A 448 12.07 -12.39 33.10
CA MET A 448 12.10 -12.13 31.66
C MET A 448 13.35 -11.30 31.31
N LEU A 449 14.21 -11.87 30.50
CA LEU A 449 15.38 -11.19 29.93
C LEU A 449 15.02 -10.63 28.55
N PRO A 450 14.80 -9.32 28.41
CA PRO A 450 14.42 -8.73 27.13
C PRO A 450 15.60 -8.65 26.16
N GLY A 451 15.29 -8.49 24.90
CA GLY A 451 16.28 -8.29 23.85
C GLY A 451 16.92 -6.90 23.89
N GLY A 452 17.98 -6.72 23.08
CA GLY A 452 18.70 -5.47 22.95
C GLY A 452 19.95 -5.63 22.08
N PHE A 453 20.81 -4.62 22.12
CA PHE A 453 22.08 -4.57 21.36
C PHE A 453 23.31 -4.95 22.19
N SER A 454 23.13 -5.38 23.41
CA SER A 454 24.19 -5.93 24.26
C SER A 454 24.35 -7.41 23.95
N GLY A 455 25.33 -7.75 23.14
CA GLY A 455 25.73 -9.13 22.86
C GLY A 455 26.91 -9.56 23.65
#